data_cdade12e49c8b6c62a7f219e19b8dbb4
#
_entry.id   cdade12e49c8b6c62a7f219e19b8dbb4
#
_cell.length_a   1.000
_cell.length_b   1.000
_cell.length_c   1.000
_cell.angle_alpha   90.00
_cell.angle_beta   90.00
_cell.angle_gamma   90.00
#
_symmetry.space_group_name_H-M   'P 1'
#
loop_
_entity.id
_entity.type
_entity.pdbx_description
1 polymer ?
#
loop_
_entity_poly.entity_id
_entity_poly.type
_entity_poly.pdbx_seq_one_letter_code
_entity_poly.pdbx_strand_id
1 'polypeptide(L)'
;MKTFRMFGTALVAAVIAFAFSACEKDGKDDYKDYSQLIVGKWFNFTPEASMYLDYKDDATFGVVGYDQKTGWMQFNGTYVLQGNNLTLTRADGKIYENKVELANDRFIFKDDPEFGDRVNYRVKNSFDIKGNYTYLNSAVRVVPAEGKTSLQLPEGVTFNGQNSISIDAMHGDRIIEAMKKFFADATFAADGKLNHTMDGEAKTKNYTHNGNSLTFDLYEGGAYKVNATTFPDEDGDRLFIIIPKQAAWLGGMVDLVEKENEGLKLNAAQIAALEREFMATFETFTVILSLSKK
;
A
#
# COMPACT_ATOMS: atom_id res chain seq x y z
N MET A 1 -18.05 -37.85 16.51
CA MET A 1 -17.10 -37.43 15.49
C MET A 1 -16.59 -36.05 15.80
N LYS A 2 -15.68 -35.92 16.76
CA LYS A 2 -14.98 -34.67 17.12
C LYS A 2 -13.61 -35.08 17.66
N THR A 3 -12.65 -35.32 16.77
CA THR A 3 -11.24 -35.53 17.17
C THR A 3 -10.36 -35.58 15.91
N PHE A 4 -10.18 -34.42 15.24
CA PHE A 4 -9.17 -34.35 14.16
C PHE A 4 -8.70 -32.89 13.91
N ARG A 5 -8.53 -32.07 14.93
CA ARG A 5 -8.03 -30.70 14.76
C ARG A 5 -6.89 -30.29 15.68
N MET A 6 -6.17 -31.23 16.30
CA MET A 6 -5.11 -30.86 17.25
C MET A 6 -3.71 -31.38 16.89
N PHE A 7 -3.48 -31.95 15.72
CA PHE A 7 -2.15 -32.45 15.33
C PHE A 7 -1.37 -31.57 14.34
N GLY A 8 -1.99 -30.53 13.79
CA GLY A 8 -1.33 -29.70 12.78
C GLY A 8 -0.38 -28.63 13.32
N THR A 9 -0.63 -28.14 14.53
CA THR A 9 0.15 -27.02 15.10
C THR A 9 1.40 -27.44 15.87
N ALA A 10 1.46 -28.69 16.33
CA ALA A 10 2.62 -29.19 17.08
C ALA A 10 3.80 -29.60 16.19
N LEU A 11 3.55 -29.92 14.91
CA LEU A 11 4.59 -30.38 13.98
C LEU A 11 5.42 -29.22 13.42
N VAL A 12 4.84 -28.04 13.27
CA VAL A 12 5.55 -26.84 12.78
C VAL A 12 6.48 -26.27 13.84
N ALA A 13 6.09 -26.33 15.13
CA ALA A 13 6.95 -25.89 16.23
C ALA A 13 8.15 -26.82 16.46
N ALA A 14 8.05 -28.12 16.17
CA ALA A 14 9.11 -29.06 16.34
C ALA A 14 10.22 -28.97 15.27
N VAL A 15 9.89 -28.52 14.06
CA VAL A 15 10.88 -28.36 12.97
C VAL A 15 11.74 -27.11 13.20
N ILE A 16 11.19 -26.07 13.83
CA ILE A 16 11.94 -24.86 14.15
C ILE A 16 12.94 -25.10 15.29
N ALA A 17 12.63 -26.00 16.26
CA ALA A 17 13.52 -26.27 17.40
C ALA A 17 14.74 -27.14 17.05
N PHE A 18 14.71 -27.91 15.95
CA PHE A 18 15.85 -28.75 15.55
C PHE A 18 16.86 -28.04 14.64
N ALA A 19 16.56 -26.88 14.10
CA ALA A 19 17.48 -26.11 13.25
C ALA A 19 18.53 -25.31 14.05
N PHE A 20 18.38 -25.18 15.37
CA PHE A 20 19.30 -24.40 16.22
C PHE A 20 20.39 -25.20 16.93
N SER A 21 20.44 -26.52 16.77
CA SER A 21 21.38 -27.34 17.56
C SER A 21 22.48 -28.10 16.79
N ALA A 22 22.66 -27.79 15.51
CA ALA A 22 23.69 -28.48 14.72
C ALA A 22 24.52 -27.51 13.86
N CYS A 23 25.39 -26.73 14.51
CA CYS A 23 26.63 -26.22 13.89
C CYS A 23 27.51 -25.57 14.97
N GLU A 24 28.18 -26.42 15.76
CA GLU A 24 29.44 -26.05 16.41
C GLU A 24 30.52 -26.81 15.67
N LYS A 25 31.25 -26.15 14.76
CA LYS A 25 32.72 -26.24 14.62
C LYS A 25 33.27 -25.50 13.39
N ASP A 26 34.21 -24.63 13.72
CA ASP A 26 35.37 -24.19 12.93
C ASP A 26 35.14 -23.37 11.66
N GLY A 27 35.29 -22.07 11.85
CA GLY A 27 35.48 -21.05 10.83
C GLY A 27 35.08 -19.69 11.40
N LYS A 28 36.04 -18.84 11.73
CA LYS A 28 35.80 -17.44 12.06
C LYS A 28 35.33 -16.68 10.82
N ASP A 29 34.14 -16.94 10.38
CA ASP A 29 33.34 -15.98 9.63
C ASP A 29 32.47 -15.28 10.66
N ASP A 30 32.59 -13.97 10.78
CA ASP A 30 31.71 -13.12 11.55
C ASP A 30 30.28 -13.34 11.01
N TYR A 31 29.57 -14.32 11.54
CA TYR A 31 28.13 -14.52 11.29
C TYR A 31 27.41 -13.31 11.87
N LYS A 32 27.26 -12.29 11.07
CA LYS A 32 26.32 -11.21 11.38
C LYS A 32 24.95 -11.85 11.47
N ASP A 33 24.34 -11.77 12.64
CA ASP A 33 22.95 -12.17 12.81
C ASP A 33 22.07 -11.17 12.03
N TYR A 34 21.79 -11.50 10.79
CA TYR A 34 20.94 -10.69 9.91
C TYR A 34 19.46 -10.80 10.26
N SER A 35 19.06 -11.70 11.18
CA SER A 35 17.67 -11.94 11.49
C SER A 35 16.96 -10.69 12.01
N GLN A 36 17.64 -9.90 12.82
CA GLN A 36 17.12 -8.63 13.32
C GLN A 36 17.20 -7.49 12.29
N LEU A 37 18.15 -7.59 11.36
CA LEU A 37 18.31 -6.56 10.34
C LEU A 37 17.23 -6.61 9.27
N ILE A 38 16.65 -7.78 8.96
CA ILE A 38 15.58 -7.86 7.96
C ILE A 38 14.25 -7.34 8.50
N VAL A 39 14.01 -7.46 9.81
CA VAL A 39 12.74 -7.01 10.42
C VAL A 39 12.52 -5.54 10.22
N GLY A 40 11.36 -5.20 9.69
CA GLY A 40 10.94 -3.84 9.43
C GLY A 40 10.33 -3.66 8.05
N LYS A 41 10.12 -2.42 7.70
CA LYS A 41 9.48 -2.00 6.45
C LYS A 41 10.52 -1.53 5.48
N TRP A 42 10.39 -2.00 4.23
CA TRP A 42 11.33 -1.72 3.16
C TRP A 42 10.58 -1.30 1.91
N PHE A 43 11.20 -0.53 1.07
CA PHE A 43 10.65 -0.19 -0.22
C PHE A 43 11.71 -0.25 -1.31
N ASN A 44 11.27 -0.61 -2.49
CA ASN A 44 12.01 -0.51 -3.73
C ASN A 44 11.23 0.37 -4.69
N PHE A 45 11.92 1.24 -5.36
CA PHE A 45 11.33 2.07 -6.40
C PHE A 45 12.27 2.19 -7.58
N THR A 46 11.76 1.81 -8.74
CA THR A 46 12.35 2.11 -10.04
C THR A 46 11.31 2.81 -10.91
N PRO A 47 11.67 3.39 -12.07
CA PRO A 47 10.69 3.95 -12.98
C PRO A 47 9.60 2.94 -13.41
N GLU A 48 9.93 1.65 -13.42
CA GLU A 48 9.08 0.56 -13.89
C GLU A 48 8.34 -0.17 -12.78
N ALA A 49 8.84 -0.09 -11.54
CA ALA A 49 8.30 -0.86 -10.42
C ALA A 49 8.33 -0.09 -9.11
N SER A 50 7.34 -0.32 -8.28
CA SER A 50 7.32 0.11 -6.89
C SER A 50 6.90 -1.04 -6.01
N MET A 51 7.68 -1.33 -4.96
CA MET A 51 7.44 -2.46 -4.08
C MET A 51 7.62 -2.03 -2.62
N TYR A 52 6.68 -2.44 -1.79
CA TYR A 52 6.73 -2.27 -0.35
C TYR A 52 6.72 -3.64 0.32
N LEU A 53 7.68 -3.87 1.20
CA LEU A 53 7.85 -5.10 1.93
C LEU A 53 7.77 -4.83 3.44
N ASP A 54 7.09 -5.69 4.16
CA ASP A 54 6.98 -5.63 5.62
C ASP A 54 7.38 -6.98 6.20
N TYR A 55 8.58 -7.07 6.78
CA TYR A 55 9.10 -8.25 7.47
C TYR A 55 8.90 -8.08 8.97
N LYS A 56 8.21 -9.02 9.58
CA LYS A 56 7.87 -8.97 11.00
C LYS A 56 8.75 -9.91 11.82
N ASP A 57 8.83 -9.64 13.11
CA ASP A 57 9.59 -10.44 14.09
C ASP A 57 9.01 -11.84 14.32
N ASP A 58 7.74 -12.07 13.97
CA ASP A 58 7.09 -13.38 14.00
C ASP A 58 7.39 -14.24 12.75
N ALA A 59 8.41 -13.87 11.98
CA ALA A 59 8.82 -14.51 10.73
C ALA A 59 7.73 -14.47 9.62
N THR A 60 6.77 -13.58 9.71
CA THR A 60 5.82 -13.30 8.61
C THR A 60 6.26 -12.12 7.77
N PHE A 61 5.85 -12.11 6.50
CA PHE A 61 6.09 -10.98 5.62
C PHE A 61 4.86 -10.64 4.78
N GLY A 62 4.81 -9.40 4.35
CA GLY A 62 3.85 -8.91 3.36
C GLY A 62 4.52 -8.12 2.26
N VAL A 63 4.02 -8.24 1.05
CA VAL A 63 4.46 -7.49 -0.12
C VAL A 63 3.26 -6.84 -0.77
N VAL A 64 3.39 -5.55 -1.06
CA VAL A 64 2.47 -4.81 -1.93
C VAL A 64 3.31 -4.08 -2.95
N GLY A 65 3.02 -4.25 -4.22
CA GLY A 65 3.80 -3.61 -5.26
C GLY A 65 3.08 -3.55 -6.60
N TYR A 66 3.67 -2.78 -7.49
CA TYR A 66 3.28 -2.68 -8.88
C TYR A 66 4.53 -2.75 -9.75
N ASP A 67 4.45 -3.53 -10.80
CA ASP A 67 5.46 -3.65 -11.83
C ASP A 67 4.80 -3.50 -13.20
N GLN A 68 5.39 -2.75 -14.11
CA GLN A 68 4.80 -2.48 -15.43
C GLN A 68 4.59 -3.74 -16.27
N LYS A 69 5.41 -4.77 -16.08
CA LYS A 69 5.32 -6.03 -16.83
C LYS A 69 4.32 -7.00 -16.21
N THR A 70 4.37 -7.15 -14.87
CA THR A 70 3.59 -8.16 -14.14
C THR A 70 2.32 -7.59 -13.52
N GLY A 71 2.17 -6.27 -13.52
CA GLY A 71 1.05 -5.59 -12.89
C GLY A 71 1.16 -5.56 -11.36
N TRP A 72 0.03 -5.59 -10.70
CA TRP A 72 -0.04 -5.55 -9.25
C TRP A 72 0.38 -6.86 -8.61
N MET A 73 1.20 -6.73 -7.56
CA MET A 73 1.60 -7.81 -6.69
C MET A 73 1.11 -7.51 -5.27
N GLN A 74 0.40 -8.46 -4.68
CA GLN A 74 0.08 -8.44 -3.26
C GLN A 74 0.05 -9.88 -2.76
N PHE A 75 0.95 -10.18 -1.85
CA PHE A 75 1.01 -11.49 -1.24
C PHE A 75 1.63 -11.39 0.16
N ASN A 76 1.40 -12.41 0.95
CA ASN A 76 1.97 -12.58 2.29
C ASN A 76 2.47 -14.02 2.45
N GLY A 77 3.16 -14.27 3.54
CA GLY A 77 3.69 -15.58 3.86
C GLY A 77 4.62 -15.57 5.05
N THR A 78 5.47 -16.58 5.09
CA THR A 78 6.52 -16.70 6.10
C THR A 78 7.90 -16.63 5.45
N TYR A 79 8.90 -16.22 6.21
CA TYR A 79 10.28 -16.19 5.74
C TYR A 79 11.23 -16.91 6.71
N VAL A 80 12.33 -17.40 6.13
CA VAL A 80 13.47 -17.92 6.88
C VAL A 80 14.73 -17.27 6.33
N LEU A 81 15.54 -16.69 7.19
CA LEU A 81 16.82 -16.11 6.83
C LEU A 81 17.94 -16.91 7.50
N GLN A 82 18.79 -17.55 6.70
CA GLN A 82 19.95 -18.30 7.15
C GLN A 82 21.23 -17.72 6.53
N GLY A 83 21.99 -16.98 7.34
CA GLY A 83 23.10 -16.19 6.81
C GLY A 83 22.58 -15.18 5.79
N ASN A 84 23.00 -15.30 4.56
CA ASN A 84 22.56 -14.46 3.43
C ASN A 84 21.54 -15.14 2.52
N ASN A 85 21.00 -16.30 2.89
CA ASN A 85 19.98 -16.99 2.12
C ASN A 85 18.60 -16.70 2.72
N LEU A 86 17.74 -16.02 1.96
CA LEU A 86 16.37 -15.70 2.31
C LEU A 86 15.42 -16.63 1.57
N THR A 87 14.68 -17.44 2.29
CA THR A 87 13.60 -18.26 1.76
C THR A 87 12.27 -17.63 2.11
N LEU A 88 11.47 -17.32 1.09
CA LEU A 88 10.12 -16.79 1.23
C LEU A 88 9.12 -17.88 0.86
N THR A 89 8.21 -18.21 1.77
CA THR A 89 7.10 -19.14 1.50
C THR A 89 5.81 -18.36 1.50
N ARG A 90 5.20 -18.19 0.33
CA ARG A 90 3.92 -17.49 0.20
C ARG A 90 2.77 -18.31 0.78
N ALA A 91 1.69 -17.64 1.14
CA ALA A 91 0.47 -18.29 1.63
C ALA A 91 -0.18 -19.26 0.61
N ASP A 92 0.09 -19.08 -0.70
CA ASP A 92 -0.34 -19.98 -1.78
C ASP A 92 0.62 -21.18 -1.98
N GLY A 93 1.62 -21.34 -1.13
CA GLY A 93 2.58 -22.45 -1.15
C GLY A 93 3.77 -22.26 -2.09
N LYS A 94 3.87 -21.15 -2.83
CA LYS A 94 5.05 -20.86 -3.66
C LYS A 94 6.24 -20.50 -2.80
N ILE A 95 7.40 -21.03 -3.17
CA ILE A 95 8.67 -20.83 -2.47
C ILE A 95 9.63 -20.06 -3.38
N TYR A 96 10.27 -19.05 -2.82
CA TYR A 96 11.32 -18.26 -3.47
C TYR A 96 12.57 -18.29 -2.60
N GLU A 97 13.71 -18.63 -3.20
CA GLU A 97 15.01 -18.62 -2.56
C GLU A 97 15.85 -17.51 -3.17
N ASN A 98 16.35 -16.63 -2.33
CA ASN A 98 17.11 -15.46 -2.76
C ASN A 98 18.37 -15.33 -1.92
N LYS A 99 19.46 -14.92 -2.56
CA LYS A 99 20.60 -14.39 -1.82
C LYS A 99 20.34 -12.94 -1.49
N VAL A 100 20.70 -12.54 -0.27
CA VAL A 100 20.48 -11.18 0.19
C VAL A 100 21.74 -10.59 0.81
N GLU A 101 21.86 -9.27 0.68
CA GLU A 101 22.84 -8.47 1.41
C GLU A 101 22.07 -7.48 2.26
N LEU A 102 22.33 -7.45 3.55
CA LEU A 102 21.62 -6.64 4.53
C LEU A 102 22.53 -5.63 5.20
N ALA A 103 22.10 -4.40 5.26
CA ALA A 103 22.65 -3.32 6.07
C ALA A 103 21.52 -2.65 6.86
N ASN A 104 21.86 -1.69 7.73
CA ASN A 104 20.85 -1.04 8.58
C ASN A 104 19.76 -0.29 7.80
N ASP A 105 20.11 0.25 6.66
CA ASP A 105 19.27 1.12 5.83
C ASP A 105 18.95 0.52 4.46
N ARG A 106 19.60 -0.59 4.12
CA ARG A 106 19.57 -1.16 2.78
C ARG A 106 19.49 -2.68 2.81
N PHE A 107 18.64 -3.23 1.96
CA PHE A 107 18.43 -4.66 1.75
C PHE A 107 18.46 -4.95 0.26
N ILE A 108 19.36 -5.81 -0.19
CA ILE A 108 19.56 -6.12 -1.61
C ILE A 108 19.21 -7.58 -1.85
N PHE A 109 18.25 -7.83 -2.76
CA PHE A 109 18.14 -9.13 -3.40
C PHE A 109 19.24 -9.23 -4.45
N LYS A 110 20.11 -10.23 -4.32
CA LYS A 110 21.23 -10.43 -5.22
C LYS A 110 20.85 -11.35 -6.37
N ASP A 111 21.37 -11.02 -7.55
CA ASP A 111 21.28 -11.87 -8.74
C ASP A 111 19.84 -12.33 -9.06
N ASP A 112 18.83 -11.46 -8.84
CA ASP A 112 17.47 -11.78 -9.25
C ASP A 112 17.45 -12.02 -10.76
N PRO A 113 16.99 -13.20 -11.23
CA PRO A 113 17.13 -13.60 -12.64
C PRO A 113 16.36 -12.68 -13.61
N GLU A 114 15.38 -11.93 -13.11
CA GLU A 114 14.56 -11.03 -13.92
C GLU A 114 15.02 -9.58 -13.85
N PHE A 115 15.53 -9.15 -12.69
CA PHE A 115 15.80 -7.73 -12.41
C PHE A 115 17.25 -7.44 -11.99
N GLY A 116 18.13 -8.47 -11.89
CA GLY A 116 19.46 -8.30 -11.33
C GLY A 116 19.43 -7.96 -9.82
N ASP A 117 20.35 -7.13 -9.36
CA ASP A 117 20.37 -6.67 -7.98
C ASP A 117 19.25 -5.68 -7.72
N ARG A 118 18.33 -6.04 -6.81
CA ARG A 118 17.24 -5.15 -6.38
C ARG A 118 17.52 -4.57 -5.01
N VAL A 119 17.71 -3.28 -4.97
CA VAL A 119 17.96 -2.55 -3.74
C VAL A 119 16.65 -2.10 -3.12
N ASN A 120 16.43 -2.46 -1.87
CA ASN A 120 15.32 -2.02 -1.05
C ASN A 120 15.88 -1.16 0.08
N TYR A 121 15.25 -0.02 0.33
CA TYR A 121 15.64 0.93 1.36
C TYR A 121 14.72 0.80 2.57
N ARG A 122 15.30 0.94 3.74
CA ARG A 122 14.51 0.92 4.97
C ARG A 122 13.59 2.13 5.04
N VAL A 123 12.32 1.88 5.29
CA VAL A 123 11.34 2.94 5.54
C VAL A 123 11.72 3.66 6.84
N LYS A 124 11.95 4.94 6.76
CA LYS A 124 12.20 5.77 7.94
C LYS A 124 10.94 5.85 8.78
N ASN A 125 11.05 5.60 10.08
CA ASN A 125 9.93 5.65 11.01
C ASN A 125 9.37 7.07 11.22
N SER A 126 10.15 8.07 10.87
CA SER A 126 9.74 9.47 10.89
C SER A 126 10.54 10.27 9.87
N PHE A 127 9.89 11.17 9.18
CA PHE A 127 10.49 12.12 8.27
C PHE A 127 9.63 13.39 8.21
N ASP A 128 10.19 14.49 7.72
CA ASP A 128 9.43 15.71 7.52
C ASP A 128 8.80 15.72 6.12
N ILE A 129 7.48 15.64 6.07
CA ILE A 129 6.73 15.67 4.81
C ILE A 129 6.65 17.06 4.18
N LYS A 130 6.99 18.12 4.95
CA LYS A 130 6.87 19.50 4.48
C LYS A 130 7.67 19.75 3.22
N GLY A 131 7.06 20.46 2.29
CA GLY A 131 7.70 20.82 1.03
C GLY A 131 6.71 20.96 -0.12
N ASN A 132 7.28 21.36 -1.25
CA ASN A 132 6.56 21.46 -2.51
C ASN A 132 6.79 20.19 -3.31
N TYR A 133 5.73 19.63 -3.84
CA TYR A 133 5.77 18.38 -4.58
C TYR A 133 4.99 18.51 -5.89
N THR A 134 5.37 17.73 -6.85
CA THR A 134 4.63 17.55 -8.09
C THR A 134 4.36 16.06 -8.33
N TYR A 135 3.24 15.76 -8.94
CA TYR A 135 2.88 14.41 -9.33
C TYR A 135 3.95 13.79 -10.24
N LEU A 136 4.36 12.58 -9.93
CA LEU A 136 5.27 11.80 -10.77
C LEU A 136 4.53 10.65 -11.46
N ASN A 137 3.94 9.75 -10.69
CA ASN A 137 3.11 8.67 -11.20
C ASN A 137 2.14 8.14 -10.13
N SER A 138 1.21 7.30 -10.55
CA SER A 138 0.36 6.52 -9.65
C SER A 138 -0.01 5.17 -10.26
N ALA A 139 -0.34 4.23 -9.39
CA ALA A 139 -0.86 2.93 -9.76
C ALA A 139 -2.09 2.61 -8.89
N VAL A 140 -3.08 1.95 -9.48
CA VAL A 140 -4.34 1.60 -8.81
C VAL A 140 -4.59 0.12 -8.95
N ARG A 141 -4.83 -0.54 -7.82
CA ARG A 141 -5.30 -1.93 -7.79
C ARG A 141 -6.75 -1.97 -7.36
N VAL A 142 -7.59 -2.55 -8.20
CA VAL A 142 -8.99 -2.84 -7.90
C VAL A 142 -9.22 -4.33 -8.08
N VAL A 143 -9.63 -5.02 -7.03
CA VAL A 143 -10.03 -6.43 -7.06
C VAL A 143 -11.45 -6.50 -6.49
N PRO A 144 -12.44 -6.85 -7.32
CA PRO A 144 -13.80 -7.03 -6.82
C PRO A 144 -13.87 -8.27 -5.90
N ALA A 145 -14.78 -8.24 -4.95
CA ALA A 145 -15.14 -9.41 -4.18
C ALA A 145 -15.83 -10.45 -5.08
N GLU A 146 -15.75 -11.72 -4.69
CA GLU A 146 -16.31 -12.82 -5.48
C GLU A 146 -17.79 -12.58 -5.85
N GLY A 147 -18.11 -12.72 -7.12
CA GLY A 147 -19.44 -12.53 -7.66
C GLY A 147 -19.93 -11.07 -7.79
N LYS A 148 -19.11 -10.09 -7.43
CA LYS A 148 -19.45 -8.67 -7.57
C LYS A 148 -19.06 -8.15 -8.96
N THR A 149 -20.01 -7.53 -9.65
CA THR A 149 -19.83 -6.88 -10.96
C THR A 149 -20.20 -5.39 -10.94
N SER A 150 -20.83 -4.94 -9.87
CA SER A 150 -21.26 -3.53 -9.71
C SER A 150 -21.30 -3.11 -8.25
N LEU A 151 -21.12 -1.82 -8.03
CA LEU A 151 -21.37 -1.12 -6.77
C LEU A 151 -22.82 -0.63 -6.76
N GLN A 152 -23.64 -1.06 -5.80
CA GLN A 152 -25.00 -0.60 -5.66
C GLN A 152 -25.04 0.79 -5.01
N LEU A 153 -25.87 1.66 -5.52
CA LEU A 153 -26.07 3.00 -4.97
C LEU A 153 -27.17 3.01 -3.91
N PRO A 154 -27.12 3.92 -2.95
CA PRO A 154 -28.19 4.10 -1.97
C PRO A 154 -29.54 4.41 -2.64
N GLU A 155 -30.63 4.11 -1.94
CA GLU A 155 -31.98 4.41 -2.42
C GLU A 155 -32.13 5.89 -2.82
N GLY A 156 -32.74 6.13 -3.97
CA GLY A 156 -32.95 7.46 -4.52
C GLY A 156 -31.71 8.10 -5.15
N VAL A 157 -30.61 7.36 -5.23
CA VAL A 157 -29.36 7.83 -5.83
C VAL A 157 -29.12 7.10 -7.13
N THR A 158 -28.74 7.81 -8.17
CA THR A 158 -28.42 7.22 -9.49
C THR A 158 -27.05 7.70 -9.97
N PHE A 159 -26.50 6.95 -10.91
CA PHE A 159 -25.33 7.33 -11.69
C PHE A 159 -25.62 7.02 -13.16
N ASN A 160 -25.64 8.04 -14.02
CA ASN A 160 -26.07 7.91 -15.40
C ASN A 160 -27.47 7.25 -15.52
N GLY A 161 -28.39 7.60 -14.61
CA GLY A 161 -29.74 7.04 -14.58
C GLY A 161 -29.84 5.59 -14.08
N GLN A 162 -28.74 4.97 -13.64
CA GLN A 162 -28.70 3.63 -13.08
C GLN A 162 -28.53 3.67 -11.56
N ASN A 163 -29.11 2.70 -10.85
CA ASN A 163 -28.95 2.58 -9.39
C ASN A 163 -27.67 1.81 -8.97
N SER A 164 -26.77 1.61 -9.91
CA SER A 164 -25.47 0.97 -9.66
C SER A 164 -24.39 1.51 -10.60
N ILE A 165 -23.14 1.35 -10.20
CA ILE A 165 -21.96 1.65 -11.01
C ILE A 165 -21.26 0.34 -11.35
N SER A 166 -21.08 0.04 -12.64
CA SER A 166 -20.30 -1.12 -13.06
C SER A 166 -18.85 -1.01 -12.56
N ILE A 167 -18.31 -2.12 -12.07
CA ILE A 167 -16.90 -2.18 -11.66
C ILE A 167 -15.98 -1.89 -12.85
N ASP A 168 -16.35 -2.35 -14.05
CA ASP A 168 -15.60 -2.06 -15.28
C ASP A 168 -15.59 -0.55 -15.62
N ALA A 169 -16.60 0.21 -15.19
CA ALA A 169 -16.61 1.66 -15.33
C ALA A 169 -15.74 2.41 -14.29
N MET A 170 -15.32 1.71 -13.23
CA MET A 170 -14.42 2.23 -12.19
C MET A 170 -12.95 2.04 -12.59
N HIS A 171 -12.62 2.33 -13.85
CA HIS A 171 -11.27 2.16 -14.36
C HIS A 171 -10.24 2.95 -13.56
N GLY A 172 -9.14 2.28 -13.26
CA GLY A 172 -7.98 2.89 -12.58
C GLY A 172 -7.51 4.20 -13.23
N ASP A 173 -7.67 4.34 -14.54
CA ASP A 173 -7.28 5.52 -15.31
C ASP A 173 -7.98 6.80 -14.83
N ARG A 174 -9.26 6.75 -14.46
CA ARG A 174 -9.97 7.91 -13.90
C ARG A 174 -9.42 8.34 -12.55
N ILE A 175 -9.04 7.37 -11.74
CA ILE A 175 -8.43 7.63 -10.43
C ILE A 175 -7.04 8.21 -10.63
N ILE A 176 -6.27 7.65 -11.53
CA ILE A 176 -4.94 8.14 -11.90
C ILE A 176 -5.03 9.59 -12.36
N GLU A 177 -5.97 9.91 -13.24
CA GLU A 177 -6.17 11.28 -13.70
C GLU A 177 -6.64 12.22 -12.56
N ALA A 178 -7.50 11.76 -11.66
CA ALA A 178 -7.91 12.53 -10.48
C ALA A 178 -6.72 12.78 -9.53
N MET A 179 -5.91 11.77 -9.27
CA MET A 179 -4.70 11.92 -8.43
C MET A 179 -3.68 12.84 -9.09
N LYS A 180 -3.47 12.73 -10.39
CA LYS A 180 -2.60 13.61 -11.15
C LYS A 180 -3.05 15.07 -11.06
N LYS A 181 -4.34 15.34 -11.20
CA LYS A 181 -4.88 16.70 -11.05
C LYS A 181 -4.72 17.21 -9.62
N PHE A 182 -5.06 16.38 -8.63
CA PHE A 182 -5.01 16.78 -7.22
C PHE A 182 -3.57 17.09 -6.76
N PHE A 183 -2.59 16.30 -7.18
CA PHE A 183 -1.20 16.43 -6.76
C PHE A 183 -0.28 17.06 -7.83
N ALA A 184 -0.85 17.67 -8.89
CA ALA A 184 -0.05 18.33 -9.92
C ALA A 184 0.88 19.39 -9.33
N ASP A 185 0.43 20.09 -8.28
CA ASP A 185 1.16 21.11 -7.55
C ASP A 185 0.69 21.07 -6.08
N ALA A 186 1.37 20.30 -5.25
CA ALA A 186 0.98 20.08 -3.87
C ALA A 186 2.04 20.62 -2.90
N THR A 187 1.63 21.41 -1.91
CA THR A 187 2.49 21.92 -0.85
C THR A 187 1.99 21.45 0.51
N PHE A 188 2.79 20.65 1.20
CA PHE A 188 2.57 20.32 2.59
C PHE A 188 3.20 21.42 3.46
N ALA A 189 2.38 22.34 3.94
CA ALA A 189 2.85 23.50 4.70
C ALA A 189 3.04 23.18 6.20
N ALA A 190 3.86 23.98 6.88
CA ALA A 190 4.21 23.77 8.29
C ALA A 190 3.02 23.94 9.26
N ASP A 191 1.99 24.66 8.86
CA ASP A 191 0.77 24.90 9.61
C ASP A 191 -0.28 23.78 9.50
N GLY A 192 0.07 22.64 8.89
CA GLY A 192 -0.84 21.53 8.69
C GLY A 192 -1.81 21.72 7.52
N LYS A 193 -1.45 22.59 6.57
CA LYS A 193 -2.21 22.83 5.36
C LYS A 193 -1.58 22.13 4.16
N LEU A 194 -2.40 21.40 3.42
CA LEU A 194 -2.09 20.87 2.10
C LEU A 194 -2.70 21.83 1.07
N ASN A 195 -1.85 22.61 0.44
CA ASN A 195 -2.26 23.52 -0.62
C ASN A 195 -2.04 22.85 -1.97
N HIS A 196 -3.01 22.92 -2.84
CA HIS A 196 -2.93 22.36 -4.19
C HIS A 196 -3.78 23.17 -5.17
N THR A 197 -3.51 23.00 -6.45
CA THR A 197 -4.32 23.60 -7.52
C THR A 197 -5.15 22.50 -8.15
N MET A 198 -6.47 22.74 -8.26
CA MET A 198 -7.40 21.82 -8.91
C MET A 198 -8.30 22.60 -9.87
N ASP A 199 -8.30 22.18 -11.14
CA ASP A 199 -9.05 22.84 -12.23
C ASP A 199 -8.77 24.35 -12.33
N GLY A 200 -7.52 24.76 -12.06
CA GLY A 200 -7.07 26.17 -12.10
C GLY A 200 -7.37 26.98 -10.85
N GLU A 201 -8.02 26.41 -9.85
CA GLU A 201 -8.32 27.05 -8.58
C GLU A 201 -7.39 26.58 -7.46
N ALA A 202 -6.89 27.52 -6.65
CA ALA A 202 -6.15 27.20 -5.44
C ALA A 202 -7.11 26.60 -4.39
N LYS A 203 -6.77 25.44 -3.88
CA LYS A 203 -7.51 24.74 -2.83
C LYS A 203 -6.60 24.49 -1.63
N THR A 204 -7.18 24.52 -0.44
CA THR A 204 -6.47 24.25 0.82
C THR A 204 -7.22 23.20 1.61
N LYS A 205 -6.50 22.17 2.06
CA LYS A 205 -7.01 21.07 2.90
C LYS A 205 -6.21 21.02 4.20
N ASN A 206 -6.77 20.42 5.22
CA ASN A 206 -5.99 20.13 6.42
C ASN A 206 -5.28 18.78 6.25
N TYR A 207 -4.08 18.67 6.80
CA TYR A 207 -3.41 17.39 6.94
C TYR A 207 -2.75 17.25 8.32
N THR A 208 -2.54 16.02 8.73
CA THR A 208 -1.67 15.67 9.86
C THR A 208 -0.72 14.57 9.41
N HIS A 209 0.50 14.65 9.88
CA HIS A 209 1.53 13.66 9.58
C HIS A 209 2.24 13.25 10.87
N ASN A 210 2.29 11.96 11.15
CA ASN A 210 2.94 11.39 12.33
C ASN A 210 3.61 10.07 11.96
N GLY A 211 4.93 10.04 12.06
CA GLY A 211 5.71 8.89 11.60
C GLY A 211 5.54 8.67 10.10
N ASN A 212 4.92 7.56 9.72
CA ASN A 212 4.57 7.21 8.35
C ASN A 212 3.06 7.39 8.06
N SER A 213 2.28 7.85 9.02
CA SER A 213 0.84 8.05 8.85
C SER A 213 0.57 9.47 8.38
N LEU A 214 -0.07 9.59 7.22
CA LEU A 214 -0.61 10.83 6.67
C LEU A 214 -2.13 10.76 6.70
N THR A 215 -2.76 11.78 7.31
CA THR A 215 -4.20 11.97 7.22
C THR A 215 -4.46 13.32 6.61
N PHE A 216 -5.31 13.39 5.60
CA PHE A 216 -5.70 14.66 4.99
C PHE A 216 -7.20 14.69 4.65
N ASP A 217 -7.75 15.89 4.61
CA ASP A 217 -9.15 16.09 4.25
C ASP A 217 -9.33 15.88 2.74
N LEU A 218 -10.29 15.08 2.36
CA LEU A 218 -10.62 14.88 0.94
C LEU A 218 -11.48 16.03 0.40
N TYR A 219 -12.39 16.54 1.25
CA TYR A 219 -13.34 17.62 0.91
C TYR A 219 -13.20 18.82 1.82
N GLU A 220 -13.68 19.96 1.35
CA GLU A 220 -13.87 21.15 2.18
C GLU A 220 -14.88 20.83 3.29
N GLY A 221 -14.49 21.12 4.55
CA GLY A 221 -15.31 20.86 5.71
C GLY A 221 -14.94 19.62 6.52
N GLY A 222 -13.96 18.83 6.08
CA GLY A 222 -13.34 17.76 6.89
C GLY A 222 -14.23 16.57 7.21
N ALA A 223 -15.33 16.36 6.45
CA ALA A 223 -16.25 15.24 6.68
C ALA A 223 -15.60 13.87 6.40
N TYR A 224 -14.64 13.82 5.47
CA TYR A 224 -13.93 12.60 5.08
C TYR A 224 -12.44 12.81 5.11
N LYS A 225 -11.75 11.91 5.80
CA LYS A 225 -10.29 11.91 5.90
C LYS A 225 -9.72 10.70 5.20
N VAL A 226 -8.70 10.95 4.40
CA VAL A 226 -7.86 9.91 3.82
C VAL A 226 -6.78 9.58 4.82
N ASN A 227 -6.71 8.31 5.23
CA ASN A 227 -5.62 7.77 6.01
C ASN A 227 -4.69 7.00 5.08
N ALA A 228 -3.50 7.53 4.87
CA ALA A 228 -2.49 6.97 4.00
C ALA A 228 -1.22 6.60 4.77
N THR A 229 -0.45 5.68 4.21
CA THR A 229 0.92 5.42 4.66
C THR A 229 1.86 6.16 3.73
N THR A 230 2.83 6.86 4.29
CA THR A 230 3.81 7.64 3.52
C THR A 230 5.24 7.26 3.88
N PHE A 231 6.14 7.41 2.93
CA PHE A 231 7.58 7.29 3.15
C PHE A 231 8.35 8.04 2.04
N PRO A 232 9.51 8.64 2.36
CA PRO A 232 10.39 9.23 1.37
C PRO A 232 11.24 8.14 0.71
N ASP A 233 11.84 8.46 -0.44
CA ASP A 233 12.99 7.72 -0.95
C ASP A 233 14.25 7.99 -0.11
N GLU A 234 15.37 7.38 -0.50
CA GLU A 234 16.64 7.49 0.22
C GLU A 234 17.11 8.95 0.36
N ASP A 235 17.04 9.69 -0.72
CA ASP A 235 17.52 11.09 -0.79
C ASP A 235 16.48 12.10 -0.26
N GLY A 236 15.23 11.69 -0.11
CA GLY A 236 14.12 12.53 0.31
C GLY A 236 13.54 13.40 -0.81
N ASP A 237 13.90 13.11 -2.07
CA ASP A 237 13.45 13.82 -3.26
C ASP A 237 12.11 13.32 -3.79
N ARG A 238 11.70 12.14 -3.32
CA ARG A 238 10.40 11.54 -3.66
C ARG A 238 9.61 11.19 -2.43
N LEU A 239 8.31 11.34 -2.53
CA LEU A 239 7.35 10.96 -1.50
C LEU A 239 6.41 9.91 -2.07
N PHE A 240 6.31 8.77 -1.40
CA PHE A 240 5.33 7.73 -1.71
C PHE A 240 4.17 7.83 -0.75
N ILE A 241 2.96 7.72 -1.30
CA ILE A 241 1.72 7.72 -0.54
C ILE A 241 0.93 6.48 -0.94
N ILE A 242 0.71 5.58 0.02
CA ILE A 242 -0.13 4.39 -0.18
C ILE A 242 -1.48 4.67 0.45
N ILE A 243 -2.50 4.72 -0.37
CA ILE A 243 -3.88 4.96 0.04
C ILE A 243 -4.61 3.62 0.02
N PRO A 244 -4.95 3.05 1.17
CA PRO A 244 -5.67 1.78 1.24
C PRO A 244 -7.13 1.94 0.84
N LYS A 245 -7.83 0.82 0.70
CA LYS A 245 -9.26 0.70 0.35
C LYS A 245 -10.18 1.66 1.10
N GLN A 246 -9.84 1.97 2.34
CA GLN A 246 -10.68 2.78 3.22
C GLN A 246 -10.57 4.27 2.88
N ALA A 247 -11.61 5.01 3.00
CA ALA A 247 -11.70 6.47 3.07
C ALA A 247 -11.41 7.28 1.79
N ALA A 248 -10.32 7.08 1.07
CA ALA A 248 -9.98 7.89 -0.11
C ALA A 248 -11.02 7.81 -1.23
N TRP A 249 -11.62 6.65 -1.35
CA TRP A 249 -12.55 6.37 -2.43
C TRP A 249 -13.97 6.77 -2.12
N LEU A 250 -14.38 6.63 -0.88
CA LEU A 250 -15.71 7.02 -0.50
C LEU A 250 -15.97 8.48 -0.87
N GLY A 251 -15.01 9.32 -0.57
CA GLY A 251 -15.09 10.71 -0.93
C GLY A 251 -15.10 10.95 -2.44
N GLY A 252 -14.25 10.27 -3.21
CA GLY A 252 -14.29 10.32 -4.68
C GLY A 252 -15.62 9.84 -5.25
N MET A 253 -16.20 8.80 -4.65
CA MET A 253 -17.52 8.28 -5.04
C MET A 253 -18.65 9.23 -4.68
N VAL A 254 -18.62 9.85 -3.50
CA VAL A 254 -19.60 10.87 -3.11
C VAL A 254 -19.57 12.03 -4.09
N ASP A 255 -18.40 12.59 -4.36
CA ASP A 255 -18.24 13.70 -5.30
C ASP A 255 -18.70 13.32 -6.73
N LEU A 256 -18.34 12.12 -7.18
CA LEU A 256 -18.77 11.62 -8.49
C LEU A 256 -20.29 11.53 -8.60
N VAL A 257 -20.93 10.93 -7.58
CA VAL A 257 -22.39 10.75 -7.56
C VAL A 257 -23.12 12.09 -7.42
N GLU A 258 -22.60 12.99 -6.58
CA GLU A 258 -23.20 14.33 -6.43
C GLU A 258 -23.06 15.19 -7.71
N LYS A 259 -21.94 15.07 -8.42
CA LYS A 259 -21.73 15.77 -9.69
C LYS A 259 -22.64 15.27 -10.82
N GLU A 260 -22.87 13.95 -10.88
CA GLU A 260 -23.76 13.35 -11.88
C GLU A 260 -25.25 13.63 -11.60
N ASN A 261 -25.58 14.04 -10.38
CA ASN A 261 -26.94 14.38 -9.98
C ASN A 261 -27.00 15.84 -9.54
N GLU A 262 -27.15 16.74 -10.48
CA GLU A 262 -27.16 18.18 -10.23
C GLU A 262 -28.10 18.54 -9.07
N GLY A 263 -27.57 19.21 -8.06
CA GLY A 263 -28.32 19.61 -6.85
C GLY A 263 -28.48 18.50 -5.78
N LEU A 264 -28.04 17.26 -6.04
CA LEU A 264 -28.05 16.21 -5.01
C LEU A 264 -26.94 16.47 -4.01
N LYS A 265 -27.30 16.36 -2.72
CA LYS A 265 -26.33 16.20 -1.61
C LYS A 265 -26.69 14.95 -0.84
N LEU A 266 -25.76 14.02 -0.77
CA LEU A 266 -25.95 12.79 -0.03
C LEU A 266 -26.04 13.09 1.47
N ASN A 267 -27.06 12.53 2.12
CA ASN A 267 -27.17 12.60 3.56
C ASN A 267 -26.29 11.54 4.26
N ALA A 268 -26.11 11.66 5.56
CA ALA A 268 -25.25 10.77 6.33
C ALA A 268 -25.63 9.28 6.21
N ALA A 269 -26.91 8.94 6.08
CA ALA A 269 -27.36 7.56 5.92
C ALA A 269 -27.01 7.01 4.53
N GLN A 270 -27.18 7.80 3.48
CA GLN A 270 -26.79 7.44 2.11
C GLN A 270 -25.26 7.25 2.00
N ILE A 271 -24.49 8.14 2.61
CA ILE A 271 -23.03 8.03 2.67
C ILE A 271 -22.61 6.75 3.39
N ALA A 272 -23.17 6.46 4.55
CA ALA A 272 -22.87 5.24 5.28
C ALA A 272 -23.31 3.97 4.54
N ALA A 273 -24.38 4.04 3.75
CA ALA A 273 -24.81 2.94 2.89
C ALA A 273 -23.83 2.72 1.73
N LEU A 274 -23.41 3.80 1.08
CA LEU A 274 -22.42 3.76 0.00
C LEU A 274 -21.06 3.21 0.49
N GLU A 275 -20.63 3.60 1.70
CA GLU A 275 -19.42 3.07 2.33
C GLU A 275 -19.49 1.57 2.55
N ARG A 276 -20.58 1.09 3.16
CA ARG A 276 -20.76 -0.35 3.40
C ARG A 276 -20.74 -1.14 2.08
N GLU A 277 -21.44 -0.63 1.07
CA GLU A 277 -21.48 -1.30 -0.22
C GLU A 277 -20.11 -1.29 -0.91
N PHE A 278 -19.40 -0.18 -0.86
CA PHE A 278 -18.03 -0.09 -1.39
C PHE A 278 -17.10 -1.10 -0.69
N MET A 279 -17.19 -1.19 0.64
CA MET A 279 -16.39 -2.14 1.40
C MET A 279 -16.74 -3.60 1.10
N ALA A 280 -17.99 -3.89 0.76
CA ALA A 280 -18.45 -5.22 0.38
C ALA A 280 -18.17 -5.57 -1.09
N THR A 281 -18.12 -4.56 -1.96
CA THR A 281 -17.94 -4.75 -3.41
C THR A 281 -16.49 -5.05 -3.79
N PHE A 282 -15.53 -4.50 -3.06
CA PHE A 282 -14.11 -4.71 -3.38
C PHE A 282 -13.41 -5.53 -2.30
N GLU A 283 -12.69 -6.56 -2.71
CA GLU A 283 -11.74 -7.25 -1.86
C GLU A 283 -10.51 -6.36 -1.62
N THR A 284 -9.95 -5.83 -2.70
CA THR A 284 -8.81 -4.93 -2.65
C THR A 284 -9.11 -3.65 -3.41
N PHE A 285 -8.75 -2.54 -2.81
CA PHE A 285 -8.69 -1.24 -3.45
C PHE A 285 -7.48 -0.49 -2.89
N THR A 286 -6.46 -0.25 -3.69
CA THR A 286 -5.23 0.40 -3.23
C THR A 286 -4.74 1.35 -4.31
N VAL A 287 -4.38 2.56 -3.89
CA VAL A 287 -3.70 3.53 -4.75
C VAL A 287 -2.29 3.73 -4.21
N ILE A 288 -1.29 3.62 -5.05
CA ILE A 288 0.07 4.05 -4.77
C ILE A 288 0.32 5.30 -5.59
N LEU A 289 0.77 6.33 -4.93
CA LEU A 289 1.07 7.64 -5.51
C LEU A 289 2.54 7.96 -5.24
N SER A 290 3.20 8.48 -6.24
CA SER A 290 4.57 8.97 -6.17
C SER A 290 4.62 10.45 -6.53
N LEU A 291 5.21 11.24 -5.65
CA LEU A 291 5.42 12.67 -5.82
C LEU A 291 6.92 12.97 -5.86
N SER A 292 7.33 13.92 -6.68
CA SER A 292 8.70 14.45 -6.70
C SER A 292 8.74 15.78 -5.96
N LYS A 293 9.73 15.94 -5.10
CA LYS A 293 10.00 17.22 -4.43
C LYS A 293 10.51 18.22 -5.45
N LYS A 294 10.03 19.47 -5.36
CA LYS A 294 10.47 20.58 -6.21
C LYS A 294 11.67 21.30 -5.62
#